data_cb10946c5023f5dc15ecc9b9f6e71382
#
_entry.id   cb10946c5023f5dc15ecc9b9f6e71382
#
_cell.length_a   1.000
_cell.length_b   1.000
_cell.length_c   1.000
_cell.angle_alpha   90.00
_cell.angle_beta   90.00
_cell.angle_gamma   90.00
#
_symmetry.space_group_name_H-M   'P 1'
#
loop_
_entity.id
_entity.type
_entity.pdbx_description
1 polymer ?
#
loop_
_entity_poly.entity_id
_entity_poly.type
_entity_poly.pdbx_seq_one_letter_code
_entity_poly.pdbx_strand_id
1 'polypeptide(L)'
;SQIAFGNIMGLATVYVGSDSDPVDAIDDITPSAYEEANGSGSGTGYDDIGANAGQMGLGAKVTLPYLGAVNYKYYPKVDGNKPNDNSTSADANATVGDGESISIKTNFGELPGVGGALDGLVVTTGYATQQLRRAAGSADAQELTMALNYAYGPVNVGVQRKHNNAGAAAGAEELQYNDTILGLAYAINDSLSISYKTCAQKRFQLK
;
A
#
# COMPACT_ATOMS: atom_id res chain seq x y z
N SER A 1 -4.33 17.14 -4.52
CA SER A 1 -4.17 17.76 -5.86
C SER A 1 -2.92 17.22 -6.54
N GLN A 2 -3.01 16.87 -7.81
CA GLN A 2 -1.93 16.31 -8.62
C GLN A 2 -1.71 17.14 -9.88
N ILE A 3 -0.45 17.37 -10.25
CA ILE A 3 -0.05 17.90 -11.56
C ILE A 3 0.69 16.77 -12.30
N ALA A 4 0.11 16.31 -13.40
CA ALA A 4 0.72 15.30 -14.25
C ALA A 4 1.52 15.96 -15.38
N PHE A 5 2.74 15.50 -15.58
CA PHE A 5 3.61 15.90 -16.68
C PHE A 5 3.56 14.81 -17.76
N GLY A 6 2.59 14.84 -18.60
CA GLY A 6 2.48 14.12 -19.85
C GLY A 6 3.00 12.67 -19.90
N ASN A 7 2.68 12.04 -21.02
CA ASN A 7 3.10 10.67 -21.30
C ASN A 7 4.52 10.68 -21.91
N ILE A 8 5.52 10.27 -21.13
CA ILE A 8 6.88 10.16 -21.62
C ILE A 8 7.00 8.87 -22.45
N MET A 9 7.23 9.01 -23.75
CA MET A 9 7.39 7.91 -24.71
C MET A 9 6.20 6.93 -24.77
N GLY A 10 4.99 7.32 -24.38
CA GLY A 10 3.84 6.41 -24.36
C GLY A 10 3.81 5.39 -23.23
N LEU A 11 4.84 5.36 -22.38
CA LEU A 11 5.02 4.32 -21.36
C LEU A 11 4.89 4.82 -19.93
N ALA A 12 5.24 6.07 -19.67
CA ALA A 12 5.30 6.58 -18.30
C ALA A 12 4.58 7.93 -18.14
N THR A 13 3.92 8.11 -17.00
CA THR A 13 3.40 9.39 -16.54
C THR A 13 4.15 9.81 -15.30
N VAL A 14 4.80 10.96 -15.32
CA VAL A 14 5.42 11.59 -14.16
C VAL A 14 4.46 12.60 -13.57
N TYR A 15 4.35 12.65 -12.25
CA TYR A 15 3.44 13.56 -11.56
C TYR A 15 4.04 14.10 -10.25
N VAL A 16 3.55 15.27 -9.85
CA VAL A 16 3.83 15.87 -8.54
C VAL A 16 2.51 16.11 -7.85
N GLY A 17 2.39 15.73 -6.60
CA GLY A 17 1.17 15.96 -5.85
C GLY A 17 1.13 15.27 -4.51
N SER A 18 0.05 15.56 -3.78
CA SER A 18 -0.28 14.95 -2.50
C SER A 18 -1.33 13.84 -2.62
N ASP A 19 -1.52 13.30 -3.82
CA ASP A 19 -2.46 12.21 -4.04
C ASP A 19 -1.98 10.91 -3.38
N SER A 20 -2.85 9.91 -3.40
CA SER A 20 -2.66 8.63 -2.75
C SER A 20 -1.25 8.07 -2.91
N ASP A 21 -0.71 7.61 -1.81
CA ASP A 21 0.47 6.77 -1.77
C ASP A 21 0.24 5.48 -2.58
N PRO A 22 1.24 4.99 -3.34
CA PRO A 22 1.13 3.73 -4.07
C PRO A 22 0.77 2.52 -3.21
N VAL A 23 1.19 2.47 -1.95
CA VAL A 23 0.91 1.37 -1.02
C VAL A 23 -0.43 1.57 -0.33
N ASP A 24 -0.77 2.80 0.06
CA ASP A 24 -2.09 3.17 0.58
C ASP A 24 -3.22 2.83 -0.42
N ALA A 25 -2.98 3.04 -1.71
CA ALA A 25 -3.95 2.70 -2.76
C ALA A 25 -4.23 1.19 -2.90
N ILE A 26 -3.48 0.33 -2.23
CA ILE A 26 -3.61 -1.12 -2.26
C ILE A 26 -3.69 -1.74 -0.84
N ASP A 27 -4.01 -0.95 0.15
CA ASP A 27 -4.09 -1.38 1.56
C ASP A 27 -5.23 -2.37 1.81
N ASP A 28 -6.32 -2.26 1.08
CA ASP A 28 -7.51 -3.10 1.17
C ASP A 28 -8.13 -3.40 -0.19
N ILE A 29 -7.57 -4.37 -0.90
CA ILE A 29 -8.00 -4.75 -2.25
C ILE A 29 -8.58 -6.16 -2.36
N THR A 30 -8.92 -6.78 -1.23
CA THR A 30 -9.62 -8.07 -1.25
C THR A 30 -11.08 -7.91 -1.70
N PRO A 31 -11.63 -8.89 -2.43
CA PRO A 31 -12.98 -8.80 -2.95
C PRO A 31 -14.04 -8.54 -1.87
N SER A 32 -14.88 -7.55 -2.11
CA SER A 32 -16.00 -7.18 -1.26
C SER A 32 -17.17 -6.71 -2.13
N ALA A 33 -18.39 -7.01 -1.73
CA ALA A 33 -19.59 -6.48 -2.37
C ALA A 33 -19.95 -5.07 -1.88
N TYR A 34 -19.39 -4.69 -0.73
CA TYR A 34 -19.56 -3.38 -0.11
C TYR A 34 -18.25 -2.93 0.52
N GLU A 35 -17.81 -1.73 0.19
CA GLU A 35 -16.51 -1.19 0.58
C GLU A 35 -16.32 -1.14 2.11
N GLU A 36 -17.35 -0.77 2.83
CA GLU A 36 -17.31 -0.63 4.30
C GLU A 36 -17.47 -1.94 5.08
N ALA A 37 -17.51 -3.08 4.43
CA ALA A 37 -17.63 -4.37 5.11
C ALA A 37 -16.49 -4.66 6.10
N ASN A 38 -15.39 -3.91 6.01
CA ASN A 38 -14.23 -3.99 6.92
C ASN A 38 -14.31 -3.02 8.08
N GLY A 39 -15.02 -1.90 7.95
CA GLY A 39 -15.05 -0.82 8.93
C GLY A 39 -15.92 -1.08 10.15
N SER A 40 -16.80 -2.08 10.11
CA SER A 40 -17.78 -2.34 11.17
C SER A 40 -17.37 -3.40 12.21
N GLY A 41 -16.12 -3.85 12.16
CA GLY A 41 -15.60 -4.83 13.12
C GLY A 41 -15.32 -4.20 14.49
N SER A 42 -15.67 -4.90 15.52
CA SER A 42 -15.49 -4.54 16.94
C SER A 42 -14.02 -4.26 17.30
N GLY A 43 -13.49 -3.08 17.03
CA GLY A 43 -12.29 -2.55 17.67
C GLY A 43 -10.94 -3.19 17.34
N THR A 44 -10.86 -4.16 16.47
CA THR A 44 -9.60 -4.61 15.88
C THR A 44 -9.44 -3.88 14.55
N GLY A 45 -9.06 -2.61 14.60
CA GLY A 45 -8.66 -1.90 13.39
C GLY A 45 -7.48 -2.61 12.74
N TYR A 46 -7.43 -2.62 11.41
CA TYR A 46 -6.19 -2.94 10.72
C TYR A 46 -5.21 -1.81 11.04
N ASP A 47 -3.95 -2.13 11.26
CA ASP A 47 -2.96 -1.08 11.16
C ASP A 47 -2.80 -0.74 9.68
N ASP A 48 -3.14 0.50 9.37
CA ASP A 48 -3.06 0.99 8.02
C ASP A 48 -1.62 0.98 7.54
N ILE A 49 -1.44 0.57 6.31
CA ILE A 49 -0.26 0.88 5.53
C ILE A 49 -0.54 2.20 4.80
N GLY A 50 0.44 3.05 4.66
CA GLY A 50 0.27 4.36 4.03
C GLY A 50 0.90 5.50 4.81
N ALA A 51 2.02 5.22 5.50
CA ALA A 51 2.74 6.22 6.30
C ALA A 51 3.07 7.51 5.53
N ASN A 52 3.16 7.43 4.21
CA ASN A 52 3.43 8.56 3.31
C ASN A 52 2.14 9.14 2.68
N ALA A 53 0.98 8.59 2.98
CA ALA A 53 -0.29 9.05 2.41
C ALA A 53 -0.55 10.53 2.70
N GLY A 54 -1.06 11.23 1.69
CA GLY A 54 -1.35 12.66 1.78
C GLY A 54 -0.13 13.58 1.72
N GLN A 55 1.10 13.07 1.68
CA GLN A 55 2.30 13.89 1.58
C GLN A 55 2.61 14.29 0.13
N MET A 56 3.20 15.48 -0.02
CA MET A 56 3.64 15.97 -1.34
C MET A 56 4.84 15.15 -1.82
N GLY A 57 4.75 14.61 -3.03
CA GLY A 57 5.83 13.82 -3.61
C GLY A 57 5.92 13.91 -5.12
N LEU A 58 7.01 13.36 -5.64
CA LEU A 58 7.26 13.15 -7.06
C LEU A 58 7.05 11.67 -7.38
N GLY A 59 6.16 11.37 -8.29
CA GLY A 59 5.83 10.00 -8.65
C GLY A 59 5.91 9.71 -10.14
N ALA A 60 5.93 8.41 -10.45
CA ALA A 60 5.85 7.90 -11.80
C ALA A 60 4.94 6.67 -11.85
N LYS A 61 4.07 6.64 -12.86
CA LYS A 61 3.26 5.46 -13.22
C LYS A 61 3.74 4.94 -14.55
N VAL A 62 4.08 3.65 -14.59
CA VAL A 62 4.62 2.99 -15.79
C VAL A 62 3.86 1.69 -16.00
N THR A 63 3.45 1.41 -17.24
CA THR A 63 2.96 0.10 -17.63
C THR A 63 4.07 -0.65 -18.35
N LEU A 64 4.57 -1.70 -17.72
CA LEU A 64 5.65 -2.52 -18.27
C LEU A 64 5.07 -3.78 -18.92
N PRO A 65 5.52 -4.15 -20.12
CA PRO A 65 5.15 -5.42 -20.72
C PRO A 65 5.48 -6.58 -19.76
N TYR A 66 4.55 -7.51 -19.59
CA TYR A 66 4.69 -8.72 -18.77
C TYR A 66 4.77 -8.51 -17.23
N LEU A 67 5.06 -7.32 -16.77
CA LEU A 67 5.06 -7.01 -15.33
C LEU A 67 3.78 -6.30 -14.89
N GLY A 68 3.14 -5.55 -15.80
CA GLY A 68 1.92 -4.81 -15.49
C GLY A 68 2.15 -3.36 -15.06
N ALA A 69 1.26 -2.84 -14.26
CA ALA A 69 1.31 -1.45 -13.80
C ALA A 69 2.23 -1.30 -12.58
N VAL A 70 3.22 -0.45 -12.70
CA VAL A 70 4.14 -0.04 -11.62
C VAL A 70 3.85 1.40 -11.26
N ASN A 71 3.64 1.69 -9.98
CA ASN A 71 3.48 3.03 -9.45
C ASN A 71 4.55 3.25 -8.39
N TYR A 72 5.34 4.32 -8.55
CA TYR A 72 6.39 4.71 -7.60
C TYR A 72 6.20 6.16 -7.21
N LYS A 73 6.49 6.49 -5.94
CA LYS A 73 6.46 7.86 -5.45
C LYS A 73 7.54 8.08 -4.40
N TYR A 74 8.26 9.19 -4.54
CA TYR A 74 9.24 9.67 -3.60
C TYR A 74 8.71 10.90 -2.87
N TYR A 75 8.88 10.93 -1.58
CA TYR A 75 8.45 11.99 -0.69
C TYR A 75 9.68 12.65 -0.07
N PRO A 76 10.09 13.84 -0.53
CA PRO A 76 11.27 14.53 0.00
C PRO A 76 11.09 14.95 1.45
N LYS A 77 9.83 14.99 1.92
CA LYS A 77 9.48 15.35 3.27
C LYS A 77 8.15 14.69 3.64
N VAL A 78 8.15 13.90 4.68
CA VAL A 78 6.97 13.15 5.14
C VAL A 78 6.27 13.77 6.35
N ASP A 79 6.81 14.86 6.93
CA ASP A 79 6.12 15.67 7.95
C ASP A 79 5.85 17.09 7.44
N GLY A 80 4.58 17.42 7.20
CA GLY A 80 4.15 18.74 6.73
C GLY A 80 4.41 19.90 7.69
N ASN A 81 4.62 19.63 8.97
CA ASN A 81 4.72 20.64 10.01
C ASN A 81 6.15 21.13 10.28
N LYS A 82 7.15 20.48 9.71
CA LYS A 82 8.56 20.81 9.95
C LYS A 82 9.19 21.44 8.71
N PRO A 83 9.83 22.61 8.83
CA PRO A 83 10.39 23.32 7.68
C PRO A 83 11.70 22.71 7.14
N ASN A 84 12.36 21.83 7.88
CA ASN A 84 13.67 21.29 7.53
C ASN A 84 13.69 19.77 7.60
N ASP A 85 13.94 19.14 6.46
CA ASP A 85 14.32 17.73 6.35
C ASP A 85 15.76 17.49 6.86
N ASN A 86 16.57 18.54 6.94
CA ASN A 86 17.95 18.54 7.35
C ASN A 86 18.17 19.01 8.80
N SER A 87 17.15 18.93 9.65
CA SER A 87 17.36 19.30 11.04
C SER A 87 18.33 18.33 11.70
N THR A 88 19.44 18.87 12.14
CA THR A 88 20.43 18.13 12.92
C THR A 88 19.80 17.66 14.23
N SER A 89 20.32 16.60 14.78
CA SER A 89 19.88 15.89 15.99
C SER A 89 19.64 16.73 17.26
N ALA A 90 19.86 18.03 17.22
CA ALA A 90 19.59 18.95 18.32
C ALA A 90 18.11 19.33 18.47
N ASP A 91 17.30 19.10 17.43
CA ASP A 91 15.86 19.32 17.53
C ASP A 91 15.17 18.01 17.91
N ALA A 92 14.87 17.85 19.19
CA ALA A 92 14.18 16.66 19.72
C ALA A 92 12.78 16.41 19.08
N ASN A 93 12.31 17.34 18.26
CA ASN A 93 11.06 17.28 17.52
C ASN A 93 11.26 17.14 16.00
N ALA A 94 12.49 17.05 15.52
CA ALA A 94 12.79 16.76 14.12
C ALA A 94 12.57 15.28 13.86
N THR A 95 11.37 14.92 13.48
CA THR A 95 10.95 13.54 13.51
C THR A 95 10.97 12.85 12.16
N VAL A 96 11.11 13.58 11.02
CA VAL A 96 10.76 12.92 9.76
C VAL A 96 11.70 13.31 8.63
N GLY A 97 12.25 12.30 7.98
CA GLY A 97 13.04 12.39 6.76
C GLY A 97 12.21 12.30 5.51
N ASP A 98 12.76 11.67 4.52
CA ASP A 98 12.11 11.32 3.27
C ASP A 98 11.41 9.96 3.38
N GLY A 99 10.65 9.62 2.37
CA GLY A 99 9.98 8.34 2.23
C GLY A 99 9.87 7.95 0.78
N GLU A 100 9.61 6.71 0.55
CA GLU A 100 9.33 6.18 -0.77
C GLU A 100 8.26 5.08 -0.70
N SER A 101 7.54 4.94 -1.80
CA SER A 101 6.49 3.95 -1.91
C SER A 101 6.44 3.41 -3.34
N ILE A 102 6.28 2.11 -3.47
CA ILE A 102 6.14 1.43 -4.75
C ILE A 102 5.02 0.40 -4.70
N SER A 103 4.22 0.33 -5.75
CA SER A 103 3.28 -0.77 -5.94
C SER A 103 3.37 -1.34 -7.35
N ILE A 104 3.10 -2.63 -7.47
CA ILE A 104 3.10 -3.39 -8.72
C ILE A 104 1.80 -4.19 -8.78
N LYS A 105 1.08 -4.06 -9.90
CA LYS A 105 -0.13 -4.83 -10.19
C LYS A 105 0.05 -5.59 -11.49
N THR A 106 0.01 -6.91 -11.43
CA THR A 106 0.16 -7.82 -12.58
C THR A 106 -1.13 -8.59 -12.81
N ASN A 107 -1.65 -8.51 -14.04
CA ASN A 107 -2.77 -9.33 -14.51
C ASN A 107 -2.20 -10.56 -15.22
N PHE A 108 -2.35 -11.73 -14.64
CA PHE A 108 -1.74 -12.96 -15.18
C PHE A 108 -2.39 -13.41 -16.49
N GLY A 109 -3.68 -13.14 -16.71
CA GLY A 109 -4.34 -13.43 -17.98
C GLY A 109 -3.80 -12.64 -19.18
N GLU A 110 -3.14 -11.49 -18.91
CA GLU A 110 -2.52 -10.66 -19.96
C GLU A 110 -1.09 -11.12 -20.31
N LEU A 111 -0.52 -12.08 -19.59
CA LEU A 111 0.83 -12.57 -19.84
C LEU A 111 0.85 -13.55 -21.02
N PRO A 112 1.78 -13.39 -21.98
CA PRO A 112 1.90 -14.29 -23.10
C PRO A 112 2.17 -15.74 -22.67
N GLY A 113 1.36 -16.65 -23.18
CA GLY A 113 1.49 -18.08 -22.93
C GLY A 113 0.94 -18.56 -21.58
N VAL A 114 0.33 -17.67 -20.78
CA VAL A 114 -0.22 -18.00 -19.47
C VAL A 114 -1.76 -18.08 -19.48
N GLY A 115 -2.42 -17.59 -20.52
CA GLY A 115 -3.88 -17.49 -20.63
C GLY A 115 -4.69 -18.73 -20.24
N GLY A 116 -5.99 -18.60 -20.17
CA GLY A 116 -6.94 -19.66 -19.83
C GLY A 116 -7.17 -19.79 -18.31
N ALA A 117 -6.53 -20.75 -17.65
CA ALA A 117 -6.78 -21.03 -16.24
C ALA A 117 -6.43 -19.90 -15.27
N LEU A 118 -5.55 -19.00 -15.71
CA LEU A 118 -5.12 -17.83 -14.91
C LEU A 118 -5.74 -16.51 -15.39
N ASP A 119 -6.66 -16.55 -16.35
CA ASP A 119 -7.50 -15.42 -16.66
C ASP A 119 -8.25 -15.00 -15.39
N GLY A 120 -8.19 -13.73 -15.02
CA GLY A 120 -8.78 -13.23 -13.78
C GLY A 120 -7.91 -13.32 -12.53
N LEU A 121 -6.69 -13.89 -12.61
CA LEU A 121 -5.73 -13.80 -11.52
C LEU A 121 -4.98 -12.46 -11.57
N VAL A 122 -5.11 -11.69 -10.50
CA VAL A 122 -4.39 -10.43 -10.29
C VAL A 122 -3.51 -10.56 -9.05
N VAL A 123 -2.24 -10.28 -9.22
CA VAL A 123 -1.27 -10.18 -8.12
C VAL A 123 -0.92 -8.71 -7.94
N THR A 124 -1.05 -8.24 -6.70
CA THR A 124 -0.67 -6.87 -6.34
C THR A 124 0.31 -6.94 -5.18
N THR A 125 1.39 -6.19 -5.24
CA THR A 125 2.36 -6.06 -4.16
C THR A 125 2.79 -4.62 -4.02
N GLY A 126 3.14 -4.22 -2.81
CA GLY A 126 3.64 -2.89 -2.52
C GLY A 126 4.60 -2.87 -1.35
N TYR A 127 5.51 -1.91 -1.39
CA TYR A 127 6.48 -1.64 -0.34
C TYR A 127 6.60 -0.14 -0.14
N ALA A 128 6.60 0.32 1.11
CA ALA A 128 6.86 1.69 1.47
C ALA A 128 7.82 1.78 2.65
N THR A 129 8.57 2.86 2.71
CA THR A 129 9.44 3.20 3.83
C THR A 129 9.33 4.68 4.14
N GLN A 130 9.47 4.99 5.42
CA GLN A 130 9.47 6.35 5.94
C GLN A 130 10.62 6.49 6.93
N GLN A 131 11.55 7.38 6.62
CA GLN A 131 12.66 7.67 7.52
C GLN A 131 12.18 8.49 8.73
N LEU A 132 12.25 7.87 9.88
CA LEU A 132 11.99 8.54 11.14
C LEU A 132 13.30 9.14 11.65
N ARG A 133 13.60 10.39 11.27
CA ARG A 133 14.79 11.11 11.76
C ARG A 133 14.60 11.52 13.21
N ARG A 134 14.71 10.56 14.09
CA ARG A 134 14.82 10.74 15.54
C ARG A 134 16.28 10.61 15.94
N ALA A 135 16.58 10.58 17.24
CA ALA A 135 17.95 10.37 17.74
C ALA A 135 18.62 9.15 17.08
N ALA A 136 19.95 9.13 17.03
CA ALA A 136 20.69 7.99 16.49
C ALA A 136 20.23 6.67 17.09
N GLY A 137 20.01 5.67 16.24
CA GLY A 137 19.46 4.36 16.63
C GLY A 137 17.92 4.24 16.54
N SER A 138 17.22 5.24 15.97
CA SER A 138 15.81 5.09 15.60
C SER A 138 15.67 4.13 14.42
N ALA A 139 14.62 3.33 14.44
CA ALA A 139 14.22 2.47 13.32
C ALA A 139 13.20 3.18 12.42
N ASP A 140 13.36 3.04 11.11
CA ASP A 140 12.43 3.58 10.12
C ASP A 140 11.14 2.77 10.07
N ALA A 141 10.03 3.42 9.73
CA ALA A 141 8.80 2.73 9.44
C ALA A 141 8.90 2.01 8.09
N GLN A 142 8.35 0.81 8.01
CA GLN A 142 8.35 -0.02 6.80
C GLN A 142 7.01 -0.73 6.65
N GLU A 143 6.54 -0.81 5.43
CA GLU A 143 5.27 -1.40 5.09
C GLU A 143 5.42 -2.31 3.88
N LEU A 144 4.83 -3.49 3.96
CA LEU A 144 4.80 -4.46 2.88
C LEU A 144 3.39 -5.02 2.74
N THR A 145 2.87 -5.05 1.54
CA THR A 145 1.59 -5.72 1.24
C THR A 145 1.71 -6.61 0.02
N MET A 146 0.98 -7.72 0.05
CA MET A 146 0.82 -8.61 -1.09
C MET A 146 -0.60 -9.14 -1.12
N ALA A 147 -1.26 -9.03 -2.27
CA ALA A 147 -2.60 -9.56 -2.50
C ALA A 147 -2.65 -10.45 -3.74
N LEU A 148 -3.47 -11.49 -3.65
CA LEU A 148 -3.85 -12.38 -4.74
C LEU A 148 -5.37 -12.31 -4.85
N ASN A 149 -5.88 -11.87 -5.99
CA ASN A 149 -7.30 -11.84 -6.30
C ASN A 149 -7.57 -12.69 -7.54
N TYR A 150 -8.60 -13.51 -7.48
CA TYR A 150 -8.99 -14.36 -8.59
C TYR A 150 -10.49 -14.25 -8.85
N ALA A 151 -10.83 -13.84 -10.07
CA ALA A 151 -12.19 -13.74 -10.56
C ALA A 151 -12.50 -14.89 -11.51
N TYR A 152 -13.56 -15.64 -11.21
CA TYR A 152 -14.06 -16.72 -12.07
C TYR A 152 -15.59 -16.69 -12.16
N GLY A 153 -16.09 -16.29 -13.31
CA GLY A 153 -17.53 -16.08 -13.50
C GLY A 153 -18.08 -15.07 -12.48
N PRO A 154 -19.14 -15.43 -11.73
CA PRO A 154 -19.73 -14.54 -10.74
C PRO A 154 -18.96 -14.52 -9.39
N VAL A 155 -17.95 -15.36 -9.24
CA VAL A 155 -17.19 -15.53 -7.98
C VAL A 155 -15.90 -14.73 -8.05
N ASN A 156 -15.59 -14.02 -6.98
CA ASN A 156 -14.32 -13.34 -6.80
C ASN A 156 -13.77 -13.67 -5.41
N VAL A 157 -12.55 -14.20 -5.36
CA VAL A 157 -11.88 -14.58 -4.12
C VAL A 157 -10.55 -13.88 -4.02
N GLY A 158 -10.13 -13.54 -2.80
CA GLY A 158 -8.85 -12.89 -2.60
C GLY A 158 -8.28 -13.14 -1.23
N VAL A 159 -6.96 -13.07 -1.16
CA VAL A 159 -6.18 -13.04 0.05
C VAL A 159 -5.20 -11.89 -0.01
N GLN A 160 -5.09 -11.15 1.07
CA GLN A 160 -4.10 -10.09 1.22
C GLN A 160 -3.34 -10.30 2.52
N ARG A 161 -2.04 -10.07 2.47
CA ARG A 161 -1.19 -10.06 3.64
C ARG A 161 -0.47 -8.72 3.71
N LYS A 162 -0.56 -8.10 4.89
CA LYS A 162 0.11 -6.83 5.20
C LYS A 162 1.12 -7.07 6.33
N HIS A 163 2.24 -6.40 6.25
CA HIS A 163 3.22 -6.27 7.31
C HIS A 163 3.53 -4.79 7.50
N ASN A 164 3.30 -4.30 8.70
CA ASN A 164 3.59 -2.93 9.07
C ASN A 164 4.57 -2.94 10.25
N ASN A 165 5.69 -2.24 10.10
CA ASN A 165 6.60 -1.87 11.15
C ASN A 165 6.48 -0.37 11.36
N ALA A 166 5.92 0.04 12.49
CA ALA A 166 5.67 1.46 12.78
C ALA A 166 6.96 2.26 13.04
N GLY A 167 8.12 1.61 12.97
CA GLY A 167 9.37 2.22 13.39
C GLY A 167 9.42 2.49 14.89
N ALA A 168 10.57 2.89 15.39
CA ALA A 168 10.75 3.19 16.81
C ALA A 168 11.77 4.30 17.06
N ALA A 169 11.57 5.06 18.14
CA ALA A 169 12.61 5.92 18.68
C ALA A 169 13.77 5.08 19.24
N ALA A 170 14.97 5.65 19.30
CA ALA A 170 16.14 4.99 19.86
C ALA A 170 15.85 4.45 21.28
N GLY A 171 16.08 3.15 21.48
CA GLY A 171 15.83 2.45 22.75
C GLY A 171 14.34 2.15 23.04
N ALA A 172 13.42 2.47 22.14
CA ALA A 172 12.03 2.05 22.23
C ALA A 172 11.81 0.70 21.55
N GLU A 173 10.78 -0.01 21.96
CA GLU A 173 10.37 -1.27 21.33
C GLU A 173 9.71 -0.98 19.98
N GLU A 174 10.08 -1.75 18.96
CA GLU A 174 9.42 -1.71 17.67
C GLU A 174 8.08 -2.46 17.73
N LEU A 175 7.04 -1.81 17.22
CA LEU A 175 5.73 -2.43 17.05
C LEU A 175 5.58 -2.92 15.61
N GLN A 176 5.35 -4.21 15.48
CA GLN A 176 5.10 -4.85 14.19
C GLN A 176 3.72 -5.48 14.16
N TYR A 177 3.05 -5.33 13.05
CA TYR A 177 1.71 -5.86 12.81
C TYR A 177 1.72 -6.72 11.56
N ASN A 178 1.07 -7.87 11.62
CA ASN A 178 0.87 -8.75 10.49
C ASN A 178 -0.62 -9.04 10.34
N ASP A 179 -1.19 -8.59 9.23
CA ASP A 179 -2.59 -8.80 8.91
C ASP A 179 -2.74 -9.82 7.80
N THR A 180 -3.73 -10.65 7.92
CA THR A 180 -4.16 -11.56 6.85
C THR A 180 -5.64 -11.35 6.62
N ILE A 181 -5.97 -10.92 5.42
CA ILE A 181 -7.32 -10.59 4.99
C ILE A 181 -7.75 -11.62 3.96
N LEU A 182 -8.95 -12.19 4.14
CA LEU A 182 -9.59 -13.07 3.18
C LEU A 182 -10.89 -12.44 2.72
N GLY A 183 -11.12 -12.40 1.43
CA GLY A 183 -12.34 -11.86 0.81
C GLY A 183 -12.96 -12.84 -0.16
N LEU A 184 -14.28 -12.92 -0.13
CA LEU A 184 -15.10 -13.66 -1.08
C LEU A 184 -16.29 -12.79 -1.47
N ALA A 185 -16.50 -12.58 -2.76
CA ALA A 185 -17.68 -11.92 -3.29
C ALA A 185 -18.35 -12.79 -4.34
N TYR A 186 -19.68 -12.75 -4.39
CA TYR A 186 -20.50 -13.46 -5.35
C TYR A 186 -21.58 -12.54 -5.92
N ALA A 187 -21.54 -12.33 -7.23
CA ALA A 187 -22.57 -11.58 -7.96
C ALA A 187 -23.75 -12.51 -8.27
N ILE A 188 -24.89 -12.28 -7.62
CA ILE A 188 -26.12 -13.04 -7.86
C ILE A 188 -26.72 -12.62 -9.20
N ASN A 189 -26.73 -11.34 -9.50
CA ASN A 189 -27.12 -10.72 -10.76
C ASN A 189 -26.50 -9.29 -10.83
N ASP A 190 -26.81 -8.54 -11.89
CA ASP A 190 -26.26 -7.20 -12.14
C ASP A 190 -26.59 -6.14 -11.05
N SER A 191 -27.56 -6.44 -10.18
CA SER A 191 -28.03 -5.53 -9.15
C SER A 191 -27.84 -6.04 -7.72
N LEU A 192 -27.43 -7.29 -7.56
CA LEU A 192 -27.32 -7.93 -6.26
C LEU A 192 -26.04 -8.75 -6.15
N SER A 193 -25.23 -8.44 -5.17
CA SER A 193 -24.06 -9.24 -4.79
C SER A 193 -23.97 -9.40 -3.27
N ILE A 194 -23.33 -10.48 -2.87
CA ILE A 194 -23.03 -10.78 -1.47
C ILE A 194 -21.54 -10.97 -1.29
N SER A 195 -21.02 -10.61 -0.12
CA SER A 195 -19.61 -10.84 0.20
C SER A 195 -19.43 -11.28 1.65
N TYR A 196 -18.31 -11.95 1.86
CA TYR A 196 -17.78 -12.25 3.17
C TYR A 196 -16.31 -11.83 3.22
N LYS A 197 -15.92 -11.14 4.26
CA LYS A 197 -14.54 -10.69 4.48
C LYS A 197 -14.16 -10.94 5.93
N THR A 198 -12.94 -11.34 6.16
CA THR A 198 -12.38 -11.55 7.50
C THR A 198 -10.93 -11.10 7.55
N CYS A 199 -10.52 -10.57 8.69
CA CYS A 199 -9.14 -10.21 8.95
C CYS A 199 -8.66 -10.87 10.25
N ALA A 200 -7.42 -11.32 10.22
CA ALA A 200 -6.69 -11.77 11.40
C ALA A 200 -5.43 -10.93 11.54
N GLN A 201 -5.34 -10.17 12.63
CA GLN A 201 -4.18 -9.36 12.98
C GLN A 201 -3.33 -10.03 14.04
N LYS A 202 -2.01 -9.99 13.87
CA LYS A 202 -1.04 -10.38 14.89
C LYS A 202 -0.09 -9.22 15.17
N ARG A 203 0.03 -8.85 16.43
CA ARG A 203 0.95 -7.84 16.91
C ARG A 203 2.18 -8.47 17.55
N PHE A 204 3.35 -7.94 17.25
CA PHE A 204 4.63 -8.33 17.81
C PHE A 204 5.34 -7.10 18.39
N GLN A 205 6.10 -7.32 19.43
CA GLN A 205 7.02 -6.32 19.98
C GLN A 205 8.43 -6.88 19.89
N LEU A 206 9.30 -6.15 19.23
CA LEU A 206 10.73 -6.46 19.17
C LEU A 206 11.46 -5.57 20.19
N LYS A 207 12.34 -6.19 20.97
CA LYS A 207 13.20 -5.50 21.94
C LYS A 207 14.50 -5.09 21.30
#